data_36c94caf5874d9dd99893a4532fc59ad
#
_entry.id   36c94caf5874d9dd99893a4532fc59ad
#
_cell.length_a   1.000
_cell.length_b   1.000
_cell.length_c   1.000
_cell.angle_alpha   90.00
_cell.angle_beta   90.00
_cell.angle_gamma   90.00
#
_symmetry.space_group_name_H-M   'P 1'
#
loop_
_entity.id
_entity.type
_entity.pdbx_description
1 polymer ?
#
loop_
_entity_poly.entity_id
_entity_poly.type
_entity_poly.pdbx_seq_one_letter_code
_entity_poly.pdbx_strand_id
1 'polypeptide(L)'
;MFKNKTLLITGGTGSFGNAVLKRFLDTDVGEIRIFSRDEKKQNDMRKKYKNDKIKFFIGNVRDENSLRDAMHGVDYIFHAAALKQVPSCEFFPVEAVKTNILGANNVLNAAVESGVEKVICLSTDKAAYPINAMGISKAMMEKVFVAKSQKLSTEETVICGTRYGNVMASRGSVIPLFIKQIKAGDPITVTNPDMTRFLMKLEEAVELVLFAYENAEAGDIMVQKAPACTIGDLAQAIKELFNADNEIKIIGTRHGEKLFETLLTKEEYLVAEDLGGFFRVPADTRDLNYDKYFVEGEEELSGNREYNSHNTKRLTVEEVKEKLLELGYVQNELNNWPE
;
A
#
# COMPACT_ATOMS: atom_id res chain seq x y z
N MET A 1 -4.93 22.53 4.44
CA MET A 1 -5.12 21.37 5.31
C MET A 1 -3.93 21.17 6.25
N PHE A 2 -2.69 21.03 5.76
CA PHE A 2 -1.53 20.64 6.58
C PHE A 2 -0.74 21.80 7.23
N LYS A 3 -1.13 23.05 7.01
CA LYS A 3 -0.38 24.22 7.52
C LYS A 3 -0.22 24.19 9.04
N ASN A 4 1.04 24.19 9.49
CA ASN A 4 1.43 24.10 10.89
C ASN A 4 0.97 22.84 11.64
N LYS A 5 0.55 21.79 10.92
CA LYS A 5 0.10 20.52 11.46
C LYS A 5 1.25 19.53 11.69
N THR A 6 1.05 18.57 12.57
CA THR A 6 1.99 17.50 12.88
C THR A 6 1.51 16.18 12.23
N LEU A 7 2.34 15.62 11.37
CA LEU A 7 2.12 14.32 10.73
C LEU A 7 2.99 13.23 11.35
N LEU A 8 2.40 12.16 11.86
CA LEU A 8 3.12 10.96 12.29
C LEU A 8 3.10 9.90 11.18
N ILE A 9 4.27 9.36 10.83
CA ILE A 9 4.41 8.26 9.88
C ILE A 9 4.95 7.04 10.60
N THR A 10 4.10 6.05 10.88
CA THR A 10 4.56 4.76 11.40
C THR A 10 5.15 3.92 10.28
N GLY A 11 6.25 3.22 10.55
CA GLY A 11 7.00 2.55 9.48
C GLY A 11 7.70 3.54 8.53
N GLY A 12 7.91 4.77 8.97
CA GLY A 12 8.44 5.88 8.18
C GLY A 12 9.83 5.64 7.57
N THR A 13 10.61 4.69 8.10
CA THR A 13 11.91 4.29 7.53
C THR A 13 11.79 3.30 6.34
N GLY A 14 10.58 2.84 6.02
CA GLY A 14 10.29 2.02 4.85
C GLY A 14 10.24 2.84 3.56
N SER A 15 10.23 2.17 2.40
CA SER A 15 10.20 2.86 1.09
C SER A 15 8.97 3.77 0.95
N PHE A 16 7.79 3.28 1.33
CA PHE A 16 6.56 4.07 1.25
C PHE A 16 6.56 5.25 2.25
N GLY A 17 6.94 4.98 3.51
CA GLY A 17 7.04 6.04 4.52
C GLY A 17 8.03 7.14 4.13
N ASN A 18 9.16 6.79 3.48
CA ASN A 18 10.10 7.76 2.92
C ASN A 18 9.51 8.57 1.77
N ALA A 19 8.71 7.96 0.90
CA ALA A 19 8.07 8.66 -0.20
C ALA A 19 7.02 9.66 0.32
N VAL A 20 6.21 9.24 1.29
CA VAL A 20 5.26 10.14 1.97
C VAL A 20 5.99 11.27 2.68
N LEU A 21 7.06 10.98 3.45
CA LEU A 21 7.89 12.02 4.06
C LEU A 21 8.37 13.04 3.02
N LYS A 22 8.97 12.58 1.93
CA LYS A 22 9.48 13.45 0.87
C LYS A 22 8.39 14.36 0.30
N ARG A 23 7.23 13.80 0.01
CA ARG A 23 6.09 14.53 -0.54
C ARG A 23 5.56 15.60 0.42
N PHE A 24 5.50 15.28 1.73
CA PHE A 24 5.01 16.22 2.74
C PHE A 24 6.03 17.30 3.13
N LEU A 25 7.33 17.04 2.95
CA LEU A 25 8.36 18.08 3.14
C LEU A 25 8.20 19.28 2.19
N ASP A 26 7.61 19.04 1.01
CA ASP A 26 7.33 20.07 0.01
C ASP A 26 6.02 20.84 0.31
N THR A 27 5.33 20.54 1.43
CA THR A 27 4.13 21.22 1.89
C THR A 27 4.41 22.18 3.05
N ASP A 28 3.37 22.88 3.51
CA ASP A 28 3.41 23.77 4.67
C ASP A 28 3.23 23.05 6.03
N VAL A 29 3.39 21.71 6.05
CA VAL A 29 3.37 20.92 7.29
C VAL A 29 4.38 21.44 8.30
N GLY A 30 3.98 21.54 9.59
CA GLY A 30 4.83 22.06 10.65
C GLY A 30 5.88 21.07 11.13
N GLU A 31 5.49 19.84 11.40
CA GLU A 31 6.35 18.77 11.92
C GLU A 31 6.00 17.43 11.28
N ILE A 32 7.01 16.59 11.01
CA ILE A 32 6.83 15.21 10.55
C ILE A 32 7.56 14.28 11.51
N ARG A 33 6.84 13.36 12.15
CA ARG A 33 7.37 12.37 13.06
C ARG A 33 7.55 11.03 12.36
N ILE A 34 8.77 10.51 12.39
CA ILE A 34 9.13 9.19 11.86
C ILE A 34 9.17 8.21 13.04
N PHE A 35 8.20 7.29 13.07
CA PHE A 35 8.11 6.25 14.09
C PHE A 35 8.49 4.90 13.51
N SER A 36 9.55 4.29 14.02
CA SER A 36 10.01 2.96 13.62
C SER A 36 10.92 2.31 14.65
N ARG A 37 11.12 1.00 14.52
CA ARG A 37 12.04 0.22 15.37
C ARG A 37 13.51 0.34 14.96
N ASP A 38 13.77 0.78 13.72
CA ASP A 38 15.09 0.70 13.08
C ASP A 38 15.87 2.01 13.31
N GLU A 39 16.67 2.02 14.41
CA GLU A 39 17.53 3.14 14.77
C GLU A 39 18.53 3.50 13.67
N LYS A 40 19.11 2.49 13.02
CA LYS A 40 20.11 2.72 11.95
C LYS A 40 19.48 3.48 10.79
N LYS A 41 18.33 3.04 10.31
CA LYS A 41 17.64 3.73 9.21
C LYS A 41 17.19 5.13 9.61
N GLN A 42 16.76 5.36 10.85
CA GLN A 42 16.44 6.70 11.35
C GLN A 42 17.68 7.60 11.33
N ASN A 43 18.83 7.10 11.75
CA ASN A 43 20.09 7.84 11.72
C ASN A 43 20.52 8.16 10.26
N ASP A 44 20.38 7.19 9.35
CA ASP A 44 20.67 7.40 7.92
C ASP A 44 19.75 8.49 7.33
N MET A 45 18.45 8.48 7.68
CA MET A 45 17.49 9.51 7.28
C MET A 45 17.85 10.87 7.85
N ARG A 46 18.22 10.96 9.14
CA ARG A 46 18.64 12.24 9.77
C ARG A 46 19.82 12.84 9.04
N LYS A 47 20.82 12.04 8.69
CA LYS A 47 22.00 12.49 7.92
C LYS A 47 21.66 12.91 6.49
N LYS A 48 20.69 12.22 5.87
CA LYS A 48 20.26 12.46 4.50
C LYS A 48 19.45 13.76 4.36
N TYR A 49 18.44 13.92 5.21
CA TYR A 49 17.47 15.03 5.06
C TYR A 49 17.93 16.32 5.72
N LYS A 50 18.61 16.25 6.87
CA LYS A 50 19.11 17.43 7.62
C LYS A 50 18.05 18.56 7.72
N ASN A 51 16.82 18.19 8.11
CA ASN A 51 15.67 19.08 8.14
C ASN A 51 15.03 19.05 9.52
N ASP A 52 14.90 20.22 10.15
CA ASP A 52 14.42 20.38 11.54
C ASP A 52 12.94 20.05 11.72
N LYS A 53 12.14 20.05 10.64
CA LYS A 53 10.75 19.61 10.67
C LYS A 53 10.63 18.10 10.98
N ILE A 54 11.69 17.30 10.74
CA ILE A 54 11.65 15.85 10.92
C ILE A 54 12.07 15.50 12.34
N LYS A 55 11.20 14.82 13.08
CA LYS A 55 11.47 14.25 14.39
C LYS A 55 11.47 12.74 14.33
N PHE A 56 12.37 12.10 15.06
CA PHE A 56 12.56 10.66 15.02
C PHE A 56 12.20 10.03 16.37
N PHE A 57 11.29 9.06 16.33
CA PHE A 57 10.85 8.30 17.50
C PHE A 57 11.16 6.82 17.29
N ILE A 58 11.93 6.23 18.21
CA ILE A 58 12.18 4.79 18.23
C ILE A 58 11.04 4.14 19.00
N GLY A 59 10.32 3.22 18.35
CA GLY A 59 9.22 2.53 18.99
C GLY A 59 8.67 1.39 18.15
N ASN A 60 7.79 0.60 18.73
CA ASN A 60 7.19 -0.58 18.12
C ASN A 60 5.66 -0.47 18.21
N VAL A 61 4.96 -0.51 17.07
CA VAL A 61 3.49 -0.48 17.02
C VAL A 61 2.83 -1.63 17.79
N ARG A 62 3.57 -2.71 18.08
CA ARG A 62 3.10 -3.83 18.92
C ARG A 62 2.98 -3.47 20.40
N ASP A 63 3.63 -2.39 20.81
CA ASP A 63 3.64 -1.88 22.17
C ASP A 63 2.94 -0.52 22.20
N GLU A 64 1.75 -0.49 22.80
CA GLU A 64 0.92 0.70 22.87
C GLU A 64 1.58 1.82 23.68
N ASN A 65 2.33 1.46 24.73
CA ASN A 65 3.03 2.46 25.53
C ASN A 65 4.11 3.21 24.71
N SER A 66 4.78 2.50 23.79
CA SER A 66 5.79 3.14 22.93
C SER A 66 5.22 4.16 21.94
N LEU A 67 3.90 4.14 21.72
CA LEU A 67 3.21 5.09 20.84
C LEU A 67 2.86 6.41 21.52
N ARG A 68 2.63 6.41 22.83
CA ARG A 68 2.10 7.56 23.58
C ARG A 68 2.93 8.84 23.40
N ASP A 69 4.25 8.74 23.59
CA ASP A 69 5.15 9.90 23.45
C ASP A 69 5.17 10.45 22.02
N ALA A 70 5.08 9.56 21.03
CA ALA A 70 5.06 9.95 19.62
C ALA A 70 3.72 10.57 19.19
N MET A 71 2.61 10.27 19.89
CA MET A 71 1.24 10.70 19.56
C MET A 71 0.90 12.10 20.09
N HIS A 72 1.59 12.58 21.13
CA HIS A 72 1.22 13.84 21.77
C HIS A 72 1.26 15.03 20.78
N GLY A 73 0.12 15.69 20.55
CA GLY A 73 0.00 16.82 19.63
C GLY A 73 0.13 16.46 18.14
N VAL A 74 -0.15 15.21 17.77
CA VAL A 74 -0.24 14.75 16.38
C VAL A 74 -1.63 15.09 15.83
N ASP A 75 -1.67 15.71 14.65
CA ASP A 75 -2.93 15.97 13.94
C ASP A 75 -3.27 14.88 12.94
N TYR A 76 -2.29 14.35 12.22
CA TYR A 76 -2.47 13.37 11.15
C TYR A 76 -1.56 12.16 11.31
N ILE A 77 -2.06 10.98 10.97
CA ILE A 77 -1.26 9.74 10.98
C ILE A 77 -1.33 9.05 9.63
N PHE A 78 -0.16 8.69 9.09
CA PHE A 78 -0.04 7.70 8.04
C PHE A 78 0.53 6.40 8.63
N HIS A 79 -0.33 5.39 8.76
CA HIS A 79 0.03 4.10 9.33
C HIS A 79 0.52 3.13 8.24
N ALA A 80 1.86 3.04 8.05
CA ALA A 80 2.51 2.16 7.08
C ALA A 80 3.37 1.05 7.71
N ALA A 81 3.42 0.96 9.04
CA ALA A 81 4.15 -0.11 9.73
C ALA A 81 3.46 -1.46 9.53
N ALA A 82 4.12 -2.38 8.82
CA ALA A 82 3.57 -3.71 8.53
C ALA A 82 4.66 -4.72 8.20
N LEU A 83 4.34 -6.01 8.34
CA LEU A 83 5.01 -7.10 7.65
C LEU A 83 4.34 -7.28 6.28
N LYS A 84 5.12 -7.22 5.20
CA LYS A 84 4.61 -7.22 3.83
C LYS A 84 5.12 -8.36 2.94
N GLN A 85 6.11 -9.10 3.38
CA GLN A 85 6.70 -10.19 2.62
C GLN A 85 5.82 -11.44 2.76
N VAL A 86 5.25 -11.92 1.65
CA VAL A 86 4.36 -13.09 1.64
C VAL A 86 5.04 -14.31 2.26
N PRO A 87 6.26 -14.73 1.82
CA PRO A 87 6.90 -15.90 2.42
C PRO A 87 7.13 -15.76 3.92
N SER A 88 7.60 -14.59 4.38
CA SER A 88 7.83 -14.37 5.80
C SER A 88 6.55 -14.45 6.63
N CYS A 89 5.43 -13.95 6.10
CA CYS A 89 4.14 -14.04 6.79
C CYS A 89 3.59 -15.46 6.80
N GLU A 90 3.81 -16.26 5.73
CA GLU A 90 3.44 -17.67 5.70
C GLU A 90 4.19 -18.49 6.78
N PHE A 91 5.50 -18.27 6.91
CA PHE A 91 6.28 -18.96 7.94
C PHE A 91 6.05 -18.43 9.37
N PHE A 92 5.68 -17.17 9.50
CA PHE A 92 5.49 -16.50 10.80
C PHE A 92 4.14 -15.77 10.89
N PRO A 93 3.00 -16.46 10.72
CA PRO A 93 1.69 -15.80 10.62
C PRO A 93 1.31 -15.05 11.90
N VAL A 94 1.71 -15.55 13.07
CA VAL A 94 1.47 -14.87 14.36
C VAL A 94 2.18 -13.52 14.42
N GLU A 95 3.36 -13.39 13.81
CA GLU A 95 4.06 -12.11 13.74
C GLU A 95 3.35 -11.12 12.81
N ALA A 96 2.70 -11.62 11.73
CA ALA A 96 1.82 -10.80 10.90
C ALA A 96 0.58 -10.32 11.69
N VAL A 97 -0.06 -11.19 12.48
CA VAL A 97 -1.17 -10.82 13.38
C VAL A 97 -0.74 -9.72 14.35
N LYS A 98 0.36 -9.93 15.06
CA LYS A 98 0.87 -8.95 16.05
C LYS A 98 1.20 -7.60 15.44
N THR A 99 1.72 -7.55 14.22
CA THR A 99 2.13 -6.29 13.58
C THR A 99 1.00 -5.65 12.79
N ASN A 100 0.39 -6.42 11.88
CA ASN A 100 -0.55 -5.87 10.91
C ASN A 100 -1.95 -5.66 11.50
N ILE A 101 -2.36 -6.49 12.47
CA ILE A 101 -3.67 -6.42 13.09
C ILE A 101 -3.60 -5.71 14.44
N LEU A 102 -2.93 -6.31 15.43
CA LEU A 102 -2.86 -5.76 16.78
C LEU A 102 -2.06 -4.46 16.82
N GLY A 103 -0.95 -4.38 16.06
CA GLY A 103 -0.17 -3.16 15.94
C GLY A 103 -0.96 -2.00 15.30
N ALA A 104 -1.79 -2.29 14.29
CA ALA A 104 -2.70 -1.29 13.74
C ALA A 104 -3.74 -0.86 14.78
N ASN A 105 -4.37 -1.81 15.49
CA ASN A 105 -5.32 -1.50 16.55
C ASN A 105 -4.71 -0.60 17.64
N ASN A 106 -3.47 -0.86 18.07
CA ASN A 106 -2.76 -0.03 19.05
C ASN A 106 -2.56 1.41 18.53
N VAL A 107 -2.17 1.56 17.25
CA VAL A 107 -2.02 2.89 16.62
C VAL A 107 -3.35 3.62 16.62
N LEU A 108 -4.45 2.93 16.28
CA LEU A 108 -5.79 3.52 16.26
C LEU A 108 -6.30 3.90 17.66
N ASN A 109 -6.03 3.08 18.68
CA ASN A 109 -6.36 3.40 20.07
C ASN A 109 -5.63 4.69 20.50
N ALA A 110 -4.30 4.71 20.32
CA ALA A 110 -3.49 5.86 20.70
C ALA A 110 -3.87 7.12 19.91
N ALA A 111 -4.28 6.99 18.65
CA ALA A 111 -4.75 8.10 17.83
C ALA A 111 -6.04 8.74 18.39
N VAL A 112 -7.03 7.88 18.71
CA VAL A 112 -8.31 8.34 19.28
C VAL A 112 -8.09 8.97 20.66
N GLU A 113 -7.31 8.33 21.54
CA GLU A 113 -7.00 8.86 22.86
C GLU A 113 -6.26 10.21 22.82
N SER A 114 -5.48 10.45 21.76
CA SER A 114 -4.72 11.69 21.56
C SER A 114 -5.47 12.77 20.77
N GLY A 115 -6.70 12.52 20.32
CA GLY A 115 -7.50 13.47 19.55
C GLY A 115 -6.93 13.74 18.15
N VAL A 116 -6.33 12.74 17.51
CA VAL A 116 -5.82 12.86 16.12
C VAL A 116 -6.98 13.13 15.16
N GLU A 117 -6.84 14.09 14.27
CA GLU A 117 -7.91 14.48 13.32
C GLU A 117 -8.20 13.36 12.30
N LYS A 118 -7.15 12.80 11.67
CA LYS A 118 -7.34 11.76 10.65
C LYS A 118 -6.19 10.75 10.62
N VAL A 119 -6.55 9.47 10.49
CA VAL A 119 -5.64 8.33 10.32
C VAL A 119 -5.87 7.66 8.98
N ILE A 120 -4.80 7.54 8.18
CA ILE A 120 -4.81 6.74 6.94
C ILE A 120 -4.08 5.42 7.19
N CYS A 121 -4.78 4.29 7.07
CA CYS A 121 -4.21 2.95 7.17
C CYS A 121 -3.80 2.44 5.78
N LEU A 122 -2.52 2.12 5.61
CA LEU A 122 -2.00 1.59 4.35
C LEU A 122 -2.39 0.12 4.17
N SER A 123 -3.25 -0.18 3.19
CA SER A 123 -3.61 -1.54 2.79
C SER A 123 -2.98 -1.94 1.45
N THR A 124 -3.56 -2.91 0.74
CA THR A 124 -2.96 -3.55 -0.45
C THR A 124 -4.04 -4.30 -1.25
N ASP A 125 -3.82 -4.49 -2.54
CA ASP A 125 -4.56 -5.41 -3.43
C ASP A 125 -4.70 -6.83 -2.87
N LYS A 126 -3.75 -7.27 -2.06
CA LYS A 126 -3.74 -8.62 -1.45
C LYS A 126 -4.74 -8.78 -0.31
N ALA A 127 -5.35 -7.67 0.15
CA ALA A 127 -6.45 -7.70 1.12
C ALA A 127 -7.80 -8.06 0.45
N ALA A 128 -7.96 -7.78 -0.85
CA ALA A 128 -9.11 -8.21 -1.63
C ALA A 128 -8.95 -9.70 -2.03
N TYR A 129 -9.91 -10.55 -1.69
CA TYR A 129 -9.84 -12.01 -1.87
C TYR A 129 -8.50 -12.61 -1.42
N PRO A 130 -8.15 -12.51 -0.13
CA PRO A 130 -6.84 -12.88 0.37
C PRO A 130 -6.63 -14.40 0.34
N ILE A 131 -5.47 -14.84 -0.18
CA ILE A 131 -5.10 -16.28 -0.27
C ILE A 131 -3.83 -16.62 0.53
N ASN A 132 -3.21 -15.64 1.16
CA ASN A 132 -1.99 -15.84 1.94
C ASN A 132 -2.06 -15.05 3.27
N ALA A 133 -1.23 -15.44 4.24
CA ALA A 133 -1.23 -14.88 5.59
C ALA A 133 -1.03 -13.35 5.61
N MET A 134 -0.21 -12.82 4.71
CA MET A 134 -0.02 -11.38 4.60
C MET A 134 -1.32 -10.68 4.16
N GLY A 135 -1.95 -11.17 3.09
CA GLY A 135 -3.22 -10.64 2.59
C GLY A 135 -4.34 -10.76 3.63
N ILE A 136 -4.47 -11.95 4.27
CA ILE A 136 -5.45 -12.20 5.34
C ILE A 136 -5.26 -11.21 6.50
N SER A 137 -4.01 -10.98 6.93
CA SER A 137 -3.74 -10.03 8.01
C SER A 137 -4.08 -8.58 7.63
N LYS A 138 -3.89 -8.20 6.37
CA LYS A 138 -4.28 -6.87 5.87
C LYS A 138 -5.79 -6.74 5.71
N ALA A 139 -6.48 -7.77 5.21
CA ALA A 139 -7.94 -7.79 5.17
C ALA A 139 -8.56 -7.66 6.57
N MET A 140 -8.00 -8.35 7.57
CA MET A 140 -8.45 -8.21 8.95
C MET A 140 -8.14 -6.81 9.51
N MET A 141 -7.00 -6.21 9.18
CA MET A 141 -6.70 -4.82 9.53
C MET A 141 -7.75 -3.86 8.97
N GLU A 142 -8.20 -4.05 7.72
CA GLU A 142 -9.29 -3.25 7.14
C GLU A 142 -10.57 -3.37 7.95
N LYS A 143 -10.98 -4.59 8.33
CA LYS A 143 -12.14 -4.79 9.21
C LYS A 143 -11.98 -4.14 10.58
N VAL A 144 -10.77 -4.17 11.15
CA VAL A 144 -10.48 -3.52 12.45
C VAL A 144 -10.64 -2.02 12.37
N PHE A 145 -10.08 -1.35 11.36
CA PHE A 145 -10.21 0.10 11.27
C PHE A 145 -11.63 0.55 10.88
N VAL A 146 -12.34 -0.17 10.02
CA VAL A 146 -13.76 0.11 9.72
C VAL A 146 -14.62 -0.03 10.98
N ALA A 147 -14.50 -1.15 11.70
CA ALA A 147 -15.25 -1.35 12.96
C ALA A 147 -14.89 -0.32 14.04
N LYS A 148 -13.65 0.18 14.06
CA LYS A 148 -13.24 1.26 14.97
C LYS A 148 -13.89 2.58 14.58
N SER A 149 -13.88 2.93 13.30
CA SER A 149 -14.49 4.18 12.80
C SER A 149 -15.98 4.27 13.09
N GLN A 150 -16.71 3.15 13.00
CA GLN A 150 -18.14 3.10 13.30
C GLN A 150 -18.51 3.40 14.77
N LYS A 151 -17.55 3.29 15.69
CA LYS A 151 -17.75 3.55 17.12
C LYS A 151 -17.45 4.98 17.52
N LEU A 152 -16.94 5.78 16.61
CA LEU A 152 -16.56 7.18 16.82
C LEU A 152 -17.64 8.09 16.29
N SER A 153 -17.82 9.24 16.94
CA SER A 153 -18.68 10.31 16.42
C SER A 153 -18.00 11.01 15.24
N THR A 154 -18.78 11.74 14.45
CA THR A 154 -18.28 12.49 13.29
C THR A 154 -17.30 13.62 13.65
N GLU A 155 -17.27 14.03 14.92
CA GLU A 155 -16.38 15.08 15.43
C GLU A 155 -15.07 14.52 16.03
N GLU A 156 -14.95 13.21 16.13
CA GLU A 156 -13.75 12.52 16.63
C GLU A 156 -12.80 12.20 15.47
N THR A 157 -11.84 11.31 15.73
CA THR A 157 -10.83 10.86 14.76
C THR A 157 -11.45 10.20 13.54
N VAL A 158 -11.22 10.74 12.34
CA VAL A 158 -11.56 10.07 11.08
C VAL A 158 -10.54 8.98 10.78
N ILE A 159 -10.98 7.74 10.71
CA ILE A 159 -10.13 6.58 10.39
C ILE A 159 -10.57 6.03 9.03
N CYS A 160 -9.63 5.92 8.08
CA CYS A 160 -9.87 5.36 6.75
C CYS A 160 -8.64 4.61 6.24
N GLY A 161 -8.78 3.96 5.10
CA GLY A 161 -7.70 3.19 4.50
C GLY A 161 -7.43 3.56 3.04
N THR A 162 -6.25 3.16 2.56
CA THR A 162 -5.90 3.23 1.15
C THR A 162 -5.51 1.85 0.64
N ARG A 163 -5.98 1.46 -0.54
CA ARG A 163 -5.66 0.20 -1.20
C ARG A 163 -5.09 0.50 -2.58
N TYR A 164 -3.95 -0.08 -2.89
CA TYR A 164 -3.24 0.12 -4.15
C TYR A 164 -2.63 -1.19 -4.66
N GLY A 165 -2.32 -1.22 -5.95
CA GLY A 165 -1.73 -2.38 -6.62
C GLY A 165 -0.22 -2.52 -6.41
N ASN A 166 0.42 -3.23 -7.33
CA ASN A 166 1.86 -3.47 -7.24
C ASN A 166 2.65 -2.18 -7.52
N VAL A 167 3.47 -1.78 -6.56
CA VAL A 167 4.42 -0.66 -6.73
C VAL A 167 5.65 -1.15 -7.48
N MET A 168 5.92 -0.54 -8.64
CA MET A 168 7.04 -0.86 -9.52
C MET A 168 8.39 -0.67 -8.82
N ALA A 169 9.35 -1.53 -9.14
CA ALA A 169 10.72 -1.51 -8.60
C ALA A 169 10.82 -1.48 -7.07
N SER A 170 9.75 -1.86 -6.35
CA SER A 170 9.81 -1.99 -4.89
C SER A 170 10.77 -3.12 -4.49
N ARG A 171 11.38 -2.99 -3.30
CA ARG A 171 12.34 -3.99 -2.79
C ARG A 171 11.73 -5.39 -2.75
N GLY A 172 12.41 -6.35 -3.38
CA GLY A 172 11.99 -7.75 -3.47
C GLY A 172 10.88 -8.01 -4.50
N SER A 173 10.61 -7.05 -5.41
CA SER A 173 9.65 -7.23 -6.51
C SER A 173 10.30 -7.77 -7.77
N VAL A 174 9.46 -8.08 -8.76
CA VAL A 174 9.84 -8.76 -10.01
C VAL A 174 10.79 -7.93 -10.89
N ILE A 175 10.63 -6.60 -10.96
CA ILE A 175 11.49 -5.73 -11.78
C ILE A 175 12.97 -5.80 -11.35
N PRO A 176 13.33 -5.57 -10.07
CA PRO A 176 14.70 -5.76 -9.62
C PRO A 176 15.23 -7.19 -9.81
N LEU A 177 14.35 -8.21 -9.70
CA LEU A 177 14.74 -9.60 -9.94
C LEU A 177 15.17 -9.82 -11.40
N PHE A 178 14.34 -9.37 -12.36
CA PHE A 178 14.63 -9.55 -13.78
C PHE A 178 15.91 -8.81 -14.19
N ILE A 179 16.07 -7.55 -13.74
CA ILE A 179 17.30 -6.78 -14.00
C ILE A 179 18.54 -7.49 -13.42
N LYS A 180 18.43 -8.03 -12.19
CA LYS A 180 19.52 -8.79 -11.57
C LYS A 180 19.89 -10.05 -12.38
N GLN A 181 18.87 -10.78 -12.87
CA GLN A 181 19.08 -11.97 -13.70
C GLN A 181 19.76 -11.60 -15.03
N ILE A 182 19.30 -10.54 -15.69
CA ILE A 182 19.94 -10.03 -16.91
C ILE A 182 21.41 -9.71 -16.65
N LYS A 183 21.71 -8.96 -15.59
CA LYS A 183 23.10 -8.59 -15.23
C LYS A 183 24.01 -9.78 -14.90
N ALA A 184 23.43 -10.86 -14.42
CA ALA A 184 24.16 -12.10 -14.10
C ALA A 184 24.34 -13.04 -15.31
N GLY A 185 23.72 -12.72 -16.47
CA GLY A 185 23.64 -13.63 -17.60
C GLY A 185 22.74 -14.85 -17.38
N ASP A 186 21.90 -14.81 -16.31
CA ASP A 186 20.98 -15.88 -15.96
C ASP A 186 19.67 -15.79 -16.78
N PRO A 187 18.95 -16.89 -16.97
CA PRO A 187 17.60 -16.83 -17.55
C PRO A 187 16.67 -15.96 -16.72
N ILE A 188 15.81 -15.18 -17.39
CA ILE A 188 14.72 -14.41 -16.75
C ILE A 188 13.63 -15.40 -16.34
N THR A 189 13.44 -15.62 -15.03
CA THR A 189 12.50 -16.62 -14.54
C THR A 189 11.10 -16.03 -14.37
N VAL A 190 10.15 -16.53 -15.16
CA VAL A 190 8.74 -16.15 -15.15
C VAL A 190 7.90 -17.31 -14.61
N THR A 191 7.03 -17.05 -13.63
CA THR A 191 6.17 -18.10 -13.05
C THR A 191 5.07 -18.53 -14.01
N ASN A 192 4.36 -17.57 -14.56
CA ASN A 192 3.39 -17.75 -15.65
C ASN A 192 3.34 -16.44 -16.45
N PRO A 193 3.57 -16.47 -17.77
CA PRO A 193 3.61 -15.26 -18.60
C PRO A 193 2.26 -14.53 -18.65
N ASP A 194 1.14 -15.24 -18.52
CA ASP A 194 -0.22 -14.67 -18.60
C ASP A 194 -0.69 -14.04 -17.29
N MET A 195 0.06 -14.21 -16.18
CA MET A 195 -0.24 -13.49 -14.94
C MET A 195 -0.23 -12.01 -15.16
N THR A 196 -1.21 -11.31 -14.59
CA THR A 196 -1.25 -9.85 -14.67
C THR A 196 -0.95 -9.19 -13.34
N ARG A 197 -0.32 -8.03 -13.40
CA ARG A 197 -0.04 -7.19 -12.25
C ARG A 197 -0.34 -5.74 -12.60
N PHE A 198 -0.90 -5.01 -11.63
CA PHE A 198 -0.99 -3.57 -11.75
C PHE A 198 0.41 -2.96 -11.82
N LEU A 199 0.58 -1.90 -12.59
CA LEU A 199 1.81 -1.13 -12.66
C LEU A 199 1.58 0.28 -12.14
N MET A 200 2.10 0.53 -10.95
CA MET A 200 1.95 1.80 -10.26
C MET A 200 3.31 2.33 -9.81
N LYS A 201 3.56 3.61 -10.02
CA LYS A 201 4.71 4.28 -9.42
C LYS A 201 4.47 4.56 -7.94
N LEU A 202 5.55 4.68 -7.17
CA LEU A 202 5.45 4.98 -5.74
C LEU A 202 4.84 6.36 -5.50
N GLU A 203 5.13 7.31 -6.38
CA GLU A 203 4.58 8.67 -6.36
C GLU A 203 3.05 8.66 -6.55
N GLU A 204 2.54 7.86 -7.48
CA GLU A 204 1.09 7.69 -7.70
C GLU A 204 0.41 7.16 -6.43
N ALA A 205 1.03 6.19 -5.76
CA ALA A 205 0.50 5.66 -4.49
C ALA A 205 0.55 6.68 -3.34
N VAL A 206 1.47 7.63 -3.36
CA VAL A 206 1.52 8.74 -2.39
C VAL A 206 0.42 9.76 -2.68
N GLU A 207 0.11 10.04 -3.95
CA GLU A 207 -1.02 10.92 -4.30
C GLU A 207 -2.36 10.32 -3.83
N LEU A 208 -2.53 8.99 -3.83
CA LEU A 208 -3.69 8.35 -3.20
C LEU A 208 -3.78 8.68 -1.70
N VAL A 209 -2.65 8.74 -0.98
CA VAL A 209 -2.65 9.09 0.45
C VAL A 209 -3.09 10.54 0.65
N LEU A 210 -2.61 11.48 -0.17
CA LEU A 210 -3.06 12.89 -0.12
C LEU A 210 -4.55 12.99 -0.45
N PHE A 211 -4.99 12.33 -1.50
CA PHE A 211 -6.40 12.29 -1.90
C PHE A 211 -7.29 11.74 -0.77
N ALA A 212 -6.83 10.71 -0.06
CA ALA A 212 -7.55 10.14 1.09
C ALA A 212 -7.62 11.12 2.28
N TYR A 213 -6.56 11.89 2.55
CA TYR A 213 -6.62 12.94 3.58
C TYR A 213 -7.69 13.99 3.27
N GLU A 214 -7.84 14.37 2.01
CA GLU A 214 -8.76 15.41 1.57
C GLU A 214 -10.21 14.93 1.44
N ASN A 215 -10.42 13.69 0.97
CA ASN A 215 -11.73 13.24 0.49
C ASN A 215 -12.33 12.05 1.25
N ALA A 216 -11.54 11.26 2.01
CA ALA A 216 -12.07 10.09 2.69
C ALA A 216 -12.86 10.46 3.94
N GLU A 217 -13.95 9.75 4.17
CA GLU A 217 -14.78 9.79 5.37
C GLU A 217 -14.45 8.61 6.30
N ALA A 218 -15.12 8.55 7.44
CA ALA A 218 -14.88 7.51 8.45
C ALA A 218 -15.22 6.11 7.91
N GLY A 219 -14.25 5.21 7.94
CA GLY A 219 -14.37 3.82 7.50
C GLY A 219 -14.15 3.60 6.00
N ASP A 220 -13.98 4.64 5.20
CA ASP A 220 -13.74 4.51 3.76
C ASP A 220 -12.45 3.75 3.43
N ILE A 221 -12.49 3.05 2.30
CA ILE A 221 -11.29 2.53 1.63
C ILE A 221 -11.14 3.22 0.28
N MET A 222 -10.12 4.06 0.16
CA MET A 222 -9.77 4.72 -1.09
C MET A 222 -8.87 3.82 -1.93
N VAL A 223 -9.24 3.61 -3.18
CA VAL A 223 -8.58 2.65 -4.08
C VAL A 223 -8.03 3.36 -5.30
N GLN A 224 -6.74 3.16 -5.58
CA GLN A 224 -6.08 3.72 -6.76
C GLN A 224 -6.45 2.92 -8.01
N LYS A 225 -6.91 3.58 -9.06
CA LYS A 225 -6.97 2.99 -10.39
C LYS A 225 -5.57 2.94 -11.00
N ALA A 226 -5.23 1.82 -11.59
CA ALA A 226 -3.92 1.66 -12.24
C ALA A 226 -4.03 0.78 -13.49
N PRO A 227 -3.22 1.01 -14.51
CA PRO A 227 -3.07 0.08 -15.62
C PRO A 227 -2.34 -1.18 -15.17
N ALA A 228 -2.41 -2.23 -15.98
CA ALA A 228 -1.74 -3.49 -15.73
C ALA A 228 -1.00 -3.99 -16.98
N CYS A 229 -0.06 -4.91 -16.80
CA CYS A 229 0.51 -5.69 -17.89
C CYS A 229 0.59 -7.17 -17.50
N THR A 230 0.88 -8.03 -18.48
CA THR A 230 1.27 -9.42 -18.19
C THR A 230 2.71 -9.46 -17.67
N ILE A 231 3.04 -10.51 -16.91
CA ILE A 231 4.43 -10.74 -16.48
C ILE A 231 5.32 -11.07 -17.67
N GLY A 232 4.76 -11.70 -18.73
CA GLY A 232 5.44 -11.93 -20.00
C GLY A 232 5.84 -10.62 -20.68
N ASP A 233 4.89 -9.68 -20.85
CA ASP A 233 5.16 -8.37 -21.44
C ASP A 233 6.17 -7.55 -20.61
N LEU A 234 6.08 -7.64 -19.28
CA LEU A 234 7.04 -6.98 -18.40
C LEU A 234 8.45 -7.54 -18.56
N ALA A 235 8.60 -8.87 -18.65
CA ALA A 235 9.89 -9.51 -18.87
C ALA A 235 10.48 -9.13 -20.24
N GLN A 236 9.65 -9.12 -21.28
CA GLN A 236 10.03 -8.72 -22.63
C GLN A 236 10.45 -7.24 -22.66
N ALA A 237 9.68 -6.35 -22.05
CA ALA A 237 9.98 -4.91 -21.98
C ALA A 237 11.33 -4.65 -21.31
N ILE A 238 11.62 -5.32 -20.18
CA ILE A 238 12.91 -5.18 -19.50
C ILE A 238 14.04 -5.75 -20.34
N LYS A 239 13.86 -6.93 -20.94
CA LYS A 239 14.84 -7.54 -21.83
C LYS A 239 15.22 -6.61 -22.98
N GLU A 240 14.23 -5.99 -23.63
CA GLU A 240 14.45 -5.04 -24.74
C GLU A 240 15.16 -3.75 -24.27
N LEU A 241 14.77 -3.18 -23.12
CA LEU A 241 15.40 -1.99 -22.57
C LEU A 241 16.89 -2.18 -22.30
N PHE A 242 17.29 -3.38 -21.86
CA PHE A 242 18.69 -3.72 -21.59
C PHE A 242 19.42 -4.30 -22.81
N ASN A 243 18.78 -4.35 -23.99
CA ASN A 243 19.30 -5.01 -25.20
C ASN A 243 19.90 -6.39 -24.88
N ALA A 244 19.20 -7.15 -24.03
CA ALA A 244 19.67 -8.42 -23.49
C ALA A 244 19.16 -9.61 -24.33
N ASP A 245 19.93 -10.67 -24.41
CA ASP A 245 19.61 -11.92 -25.14
C ASP A 245 19.17 -13.07 -24.22
N ASN A 246 19.14 -12.83 -22.90
CA ASN A 246 18.74 -13.82 -21.88
C ASN A 246 17.44 -14.55 -22.25
N GLU A 247 17.45 -15.86 -22.04
CA GLU A 247 16.26 -16.70 -22.19
C GLU A 247 15.18 -16.31 -21.16
N ILE A 248 13.90 -16.27 -21.58
CA ILE A 248 12.76 -16.19 -20.64
C ILE A 248 12.31 -17.62 -20.31
N LYS A 249 12.58 -18.06 -19.08
CA LYS A 249 12.31 -19.41 -18.62
C LYS A 249 11.04 -19.45 -17.75
N ILE A 250 10.05 -20.24 -18.15
CA ILE A 250 8.83 -20.47 -17.37
C ILE A 250 9.12 -21.50 -16.29
N ILE A 251 8.89 -21.12 -15.00
CA ILE A 251 9.18 -21.96 -13.83
C ILE A 251 7.93 -22.51 -13.12
N GLY A 252 6.71 -22.12 -13.56
CA GLY A 252 5.46 -22.50 -12.93
C GLY A 252 5.05 -21.60 -11.76
N THR A 253 3.76 -21.66 -11.39
CA THR A 253 3.16 -20.82 -10.34
C THR A 253 3.64 -21.24 -8.96
N ARG A 254 3.96 -20.28 -8.10
CA ARG A 254 4.38 -20.52 -6.70
C ARG A 254 3.16 -20.62 -5.79
N HIS A 255 3.33 -21.28 -4.64
CA HIS A 255 2.31 -21.31 -3.60
C HIS A 255 1.97 -19.88 -3.12
N GLY A 256 0.65 -19.58 -3.02
CA GLY A 256 0.17 -18.29 -2.57
C GLY A 256 0.26 -17.14 -3.59
N GLU A 257 0.61 -17.42 -4.85
CA GLU A 257 0.55 -16.45 -5.95
C GLU A 257 -0.79 -16.50 -6.68
N LYS A 258 -1.39 -15.32 -6.91
CA LYS A 258 -2.61 -15.17 -7.72
C LYS A 258 -2.26 -15.04 -9.21
N LEU A 259 -3.15 -15.50 -10.08
CA LEU A 259 -3.04 -15.24 -11.53
C LEU A 259 -3.23 -13.76 -11.86
N PHE A 260 -4.07 -13.07 -11.10
CA PHE A 260 -4.30 -11.63 -11.19
C PHE A 260 -4.55 -11.04 -9.81
N GLU A 261 -4.34 -9.75 -9.66
CA GLU A 261 -4.59 -9.03 -8.41
C GLU A 261 -5.92 -8.27 -8.50
N THR A 262 -6.67 -8.27 -7.40
CA THR A 262 -7.96 -7.58 -7.29
C THR A 262 -7.84 -6.39 -6.36
N LEU A 263 -8.36 -5.24 -6.78
CA LEU A 263 -8.42 -4.02 -5.97
C LEU A 263 -9.80 -3.76 -5.38
N LEU A 264 -10.86 -4.13 -6.11
CA LEU A 264 -12.24 -4.15 -5.59
C LEU A 264 -12.83 -5.54 -5.79
N THR A 265 -13.36 -6.13 -4.73
CA THR A 265 -14.18 -7.34 -4.84
C THR A 265 -15.48 -7.05 -5.56
N LYS A 266 -16.24 -8.08 -5.92
CA LYS A 266 -17.55 -7.91 -6.56
C LYS A 266 -18.51 -7.12 -5.67
N GLU A 267 -18.52 -7.44 -4.39
CA GLU A 267 -19.36 -6.80 -3.38
C GLU A 267 -18.97 -5.32 -3.18
N GLU A 268 -17.67 -5.04 -3.12
CA GLU A 268 -17.16 -3.67 -3.00
C GLU A 268 -17.42 -2.85 -4.27
N TYR A 269 -17.29 -3.46 -5.46
CA TYR A 269 -17.51 -2.76 -6.73
C TYR A 269 -18.93 -2.22 -6.89
N LEU A 270 -19.92 -2.90 -6.28
CA LEU A 270 -21.34 -2.53 -6.36
C LEU A 270 -21.66 -1.25 -5.58
N VAL A 271 -20.94 -1.04 -4.46
CA VAL A 271 -21.13 0.14 -3.61
C VAL A 271 -20.05 1.21 -3.83
N ALA A 272 -19.04 0.91 -4.66
CA ALA A 272 -17.93 1.82 -4.89
C ALA A 272 -18.35 3.03 -5.74
N GLU A 273 -17.97 4.21 -5.29
CA GLU A 273 -18.10 5.46 -6.01
C GLU A 273 -16.88 5.67 -6.93
N ASP A 274 -17.14 5.99 -8.19
CA ASP A 274 -16.09 6.33 -9.17
C ASP A 274 -15.73 7.81 -9.09
N LEU A 275 -14.53 8.11 -8.59
CA LEU A 275 -13.98 9.46 -8.44
C LEU A 275 -12.90 9.77 -9.50
N GLY A 276 -13.07 9.26 -10.71
CA GLY A 276 -12.11 9.46 -11.82
C GLY A 276 -10.87 8.58 -11.70
N GLY A 277 -9.77 9.08 -11.15
CA GLY A 277 -8.53 8.31 -10.93
C GLY A 277 -8.60 7.33 -9.76
N PHE A 278 -9.65 7.39 -8.95
CA PHE A 278 -9.82 6.64 -7.71
C PHE A 278 -11.20 6.03 -7.61
N PHE A 279 -11.32 5.00 -6.77
CA PHE A 279 -12.61 4.56 -6.22
C PHE A 279 -12.65 4.85 -4.74
N ARG A 280 -13.84 5.19 -4.24
CA ARG A 280 -14.18 5.21 -2.83
C ARG A 280 -15.07 4.01 -2.53
N VAL A 281 -14.68 3.17 -1.59
CA VAL A 281 -15.52 2.12 -1.03
C VAL A 281 -16.01 2.62 0.32
N PRO A 282 -17.27 3.03 0.44
CA PRO A 282 -17.82 3.53 1.69
C PRO A 282 -17.89 2.41 2.73
N ALA A 283 -17.83 2.77 4.01
CA ALA A 283 -18.07 1.82 5.10
C ALA A 283 -19.54 1.37 5.10
N ASP A 284 -19.77 0.11 5.45
CA ASP A 284 -21.12 -0.34 5.79
C ASP A 284 -21.55 0.34 7.08
N THR A 285 -22.53 1.23 7.00
CA THR A 285 -23.05 2.01 8.12
C THR A 285 -24.22 1.34 8.84
N ARG A 286 -24.59 0.12 8.44
CA ARG A 286 -25.69 -0.62 9.08
C ARG A 286 -25.33 -0.94 10.52
N ASP A 287 -26.29 -0.67 11.42
CA ASP A 287 -26.20 -0.94 12.85
C ASP A 287 -26.22 -2.46 13.13
N LEU A 288 -25.60 -2.90 14.24
CA LEU A 288 -25.70 -4.26 14.80
C LEU A 288 -27.15 -4.62 15.25
N ASN A 289 -28.16 -3.97 14.72
CA ASN A 289 -29.53 -4.42 14.89
C ASN A 289 -29.74 -5.65 14.01
N TYR A 290 -29.66 -6.82 14.62
CA TYR A 290 -29.75 -8.12 13.95
C TYR A 290 -31.00 -8.26 13.09
N ASP A 291 -32.12 -7.62 13.47
CA ASP A 291 -33.37 -7.66 12.69
C ASP A 291 -33.18 -7.01 11.30
N LYS A 292 -32.52 -5.86 11.22
CA LYS A 292 -32.23 -5.20 9.95
C LYS A 292 -31.17 -5.94 9.12
N TYR A 293 -30.18 -6.51 9.77
CA TYR A 293 -29.14 -7.31 9.09
C TYR A 293 -29.73 -8.52 8.35
N PHE A 294 -30.83 -9.10 8.86
CA PHE A 294 -31.47 -10.28 8.25
C PHE A 294 -32.61 -9.94 7.28
N VAL A 295 -33.18 -8.73 7.34
CA VAL A 295 -34.38 -8.38 6.55
C VAL A 295 -34.17 -7.25 5.54
N GLU A 296 -33.09 -6.48 5.65
CA GLU A 296 -32.72 -5.43 4.70
C GLU A 296 -31.51 -5.87 3.88
N GLY A 297 -31.75 -6.37 2.68
CA GLY A 297 -30.73 -6.62 1.65
C GLY A 297 -30.81 -5.53 0.58
N GLU A 298 -29.73 -5.34 -0.16
CA GLU A 298 -29.73 -4.47 -1.34
C GLU A 298 -30.12 -5.31 -2.57
N GLU A 299 -31.29 -5.09 -3.15
CA GLU A 299 -31.79 -5.83 -4.32
C GLU A 299 -30.94 -5.61 -5.60
N GLU A 300 -30.19 -4.51 -5.68
CA GLU A 300 -29.36 -4.16 -6.83
C GLU A 300 -27.99 -4.84 -6.86
N LEU A 301 -27.61 -5.62 -5.86
CA LEU A 301 -26.30 -6.28 -5.76
C LEU A 301 -26.12 -7.52 -6.67
N SER A 302 -26.77 -7.57 -7.82
CA SER A 302 -26.67 -8.67 -8.79
C SER A 302 -25.54 -8.54 -9.83
N GLY A 303 -24.64 -7.58 -9.68
CA GLY A 303 -23.53 -7.34 -10.60
C GLY A 303 -22.37 -8.34 -10.44
N ASN A 304 -21.86 -8.86 -11.57
CA ASN A 304 -20.72 -9.80 -11.61
C ASN A 304 -19.37 -9.10 -11.87
N ARG A 305 -19.29 -7.78 -11.65
CA ARG A 305 -18.10 -6.98 -11.94
C ARG A 305 -17.21 -6.82 -10.71
N GLU A 306 -15.91 -6.94 -10.90
CA GLU A 306 -14.86 -6.63 -9.95
C GLU A 306 -13.83 -5.74 -10.64
N TYR A 307 -12.95 -5.06 -9.89
CA TYR A 307 -11.83 -4.31 -10.47
C TYR A 307 -10.52 -5.03 -10.18
N ASN A 308 -9.91 -5.57 -11.23
CA ASN A 308 -8.72 -6.38 -11.13
C ASN A 308 -7.71 -6.11 -12.27
N SER A 309 -6.51 -6.68 -12.18
CA SER A 309 -5.45 -6.48 -13.15
C SER A 309 -5.71 -7.15 -14.51
N HIS A 310 -6.72 -8.03 -14.63
CA HIS A 310 -7.14 -8.58 -15.93
C HIS A 310 -8.07 -7.66 -16.71
N ASN A 311 -8.92 -6.88 -16.01
CA ASN A 311 -9.98 -6.08 -16.63
C ASN A 311 -9.74 -4.56 -16.62
N THR A 312 -8.60 -4.09 -16.12
CA THR A 312 -8.16 -2.70 -16.24
C THR A 312 -7.48 -2.43 -17.60
N LYS A 313 -7.10 -1.17 -17.89
CA LYS A 313 -6.30 -0.83 -19.07
C LYS A 313 -5.05 -1.71 -19.11
N ARG A 314 -4.91 -2.50 -20.17
CA ARG A 314 -3.74 -3.33 -20.42
C ARG A 314 -2.69 -2.53 -21.18
N LEU A 315 -1.46 -2.49 -20.69
CA LEU A 315 -0.33 -1.86 -21.35
C LEU A 315 0.34 -2.84 -22.32
N THR A 316 0.74 -2.33 -23.47
CA THR A 316 1.61 -3.02 -24.43
C THR A 316 3.06 -3.03 -23.95
N VAL A 317 3.93 -3.84 -24.58
CA VAL A 317 5.37 -3.87 -24.26
C VAL A 317 5.99 -2.47 -24.36
N GLU A 318 5.62 -1.69 -25.40
CA GLU A 318 6.14 -0.32 -25.57
C GLU A 318 5.68 0.62 -24.45
N GLU A 319 4.39 0.62 -24.10
CA GLU A 319 3.87 1.42 -22.98
C GLU A 319 4.50 1.00 -21.64
N VAL A 320 4.83 -0.28 -21.46
CA VAL A 320 5.55 -0.79 -20.27
C VAL A 320 6.99 -0.25 -20.26
N LYS A 321 7.70 -0.23 -21.39
CA LYS A 321 9.05 0.37 -21.49
C LYS A 321 9.04 1.84 -21.15
N GLU A 322 8.09 2.61 -21.68
CA GLU A 322 7.93 4.03 -21.33
C GLU A 322 7.76 4.22 -19.81
N LYS A 323 6.84 3.45 -19.20
CA LYS A 323 6.59 3.53 -17.76
C LYS A 323 7.79 3.07 -16.92
N LEU A 324 8.58 2.09 -17.39
CA LEU A 324 9.82 1.66 -16.74
C LEU A 324 10.90 2.76 -16.77
N LEU A 325 11.02 3.48 -17.89
CA LEU A 325 11.98 4.58 -18.06
C LEU A 325 11.69 5.79 -17.15
N GLU A 326 10.46 5.95 -16.67
CA GLU A 326 10.13 6.96 -15.67
C GLU A 326 10.69 6.65 -14.26
N LEU A 327 11.13 5.41 -14.02
CA LEU A 327 11.63 4.98 -12.72
C LEU A 327 13.12 5.29 -12.57
N GLY A 328 13.47 6.14 -11.62
CA GLY A 328 14.87 6.48 -11.32
C GLY A 328 15.75 5.25 -11.03
N TYR A 329 15.16 4.16 -10.47
CA TYR A 329 15.85 2.89 -10.29
C TYR A 329 16.28 2.27 -11.65
N VAL A 330 15.35 2.17 -12.60
CA VAL A 330 15.61 1.58 -13.93
C VAL A 330 16.59 2.44 -14.70
N GLN A 331 16.43 3.77 -14.69
CA GLN A 331 17.39 4.70 -15.32
C GLN A 331 18.81 4.53 -14.77
N ASN A 332 18.96 4.42 -13.45
CA ASN A 332 20.25 4.21 -12.82
C ASN A 332 20.87 2.85 -13.20
N GLU A 333 20.05 1.80 -13.31
CA GLU A 333 20.51 0.48 -13.73
C GLU A 333 20.95 0.45 -15.21
N LEU A 334 20.23 1.18 -16.08
CA LEU A 334 20.59 1.34 -17.49
C LEU A 334 21.87 2.16 -17.68
N ASN A 335 22.05 3.27 -16.95
CA ASN A 335 23.26 4.10 -17.02
C ASN A 335 24.52 3.35 -16.57
N ASN A 336 24.36 2.30 -15.78
CA ASN A 336 25.45 1.43 -15.33
C ASN A 336 25.50 0.10 -16.10
N TRP A 337 24.74 -0.02 -17.20
CA TRP A 337 24.76 -1.20 -18.08
C TRP A 337 25.80 -0.99 -19.18
N PRO A 338 26.68 -1.96 -19.47
CA PRO A 338 27.61 -1.84 -20.59
C PRO A 338 26.87 -1.77 -21.93
N GLU A 339 27.37 -0.92 -22.83
CA GLU A 339 26.89 -0.81 -24.21
C GLU A 339 27.14 -2.10 -25.01
#